data_0ff6615bb2f88c41d883ced96275bc5c
#
_entry.id   0ff6615bb2f88c41d883ced96275bc5c
#
_cell.length_a   1.000
_cell.length_b   1.000
_cell.length_c   1.000
_cell.angle_alpha   90.00
_cell.angle_beta   90.00
_cell.angle_gamma   90.00
#
_symmetry.space_group_name_H-M   'P 1'
#
loop_
_entity.id
_entity.type
_entity.pdbx_description
1 polymer ?
#
loop_
_entity_poly.entity_id
_entity_poly.type
_entity_poly.pdbx_seq_one_letter_code
_entity_poly.pdbx_strand_id
1 'polypeptide(L)'
;MRRLFLTIIALLALVSAGSAQVSGVSLGYCNGEMKNSGTDGFSTTEKDTWVSAAIYLTEDNLKLFAGNHIDSLRVGLASSLNIDSLRVWVRSSLDGEDLASGAISKETDPKLAKGWNRIALDNPYTISEGQGLYIGMSYHQKSTSVGLSVVPNPQPNALYVQLGSNAEWTDRSSEGALAIEALVYGDKLPKYNLKLESVEVQPVYVIDKGSMSVTATVKNLATMTITGFDAVCKIDGVDETYTAHIDEAIAYDETKTVSFTINPSAITEDEPENRTVTITIDNLNEGDDEDMSDNTLSAAFSVVSHDFSRNVLIEEFTTEQCPNCPRVAGYMSEVLGMERFNGRVNMICHHSGYYTDWLTIPSDNSYLWFYNMGGATFAPGLLVDRATRPYISNNSETSPIYSPASADEIANVIDTRMLDVAFVSLKVSAEMDSINANEMTVTVTGERIKENFTVYPPRINVVLIENDIKPLSQAGSTQGFMHQHVSRAVNSTWGDEIVWDGNTYTYTCKLALRNDYVRENLGVVAYIWDYDENDASKCEVANSSSISFKDFSVGTSTGISTLGVDTKKEVSAYYTIGGERVSQPVKGLNIVKYTDGSTRKILIR
;
A
#
# COMPACT_ATOMS: atom_id res chain seq x y z
N MET A 1 -8.93 -22.54 -56.31
CA MET A 1 -8.16 -21.78 -55.32
C MET A 1 -8.35 -22.46 -53.98
N ARG A 2 -7.37 -23.27 -53.60
CA ARG A 2 -7.38 -24.07 -52.35
C ARG A 2 -6.88 -23.17 -51.21
N ARG A 3 -7.70 -22.97 -50.18
CA ARG A 3 -7.27 -22.38 -48.91
C ARG A 3 -6.60 -23.45 -48.05
N LEU A 4 -5.32 -23.27 -47.80
CA LEU A 4 -4.52 -24.07 -46.87
C LEU A 4 -4.88 -23.62 -45.43
N PHE A 5 -5.51 -24.50 -44.66
CA PHE A 5 -5.62 -24.34 -43.19
C PHE A 5 -4.32 -24.86 -42.55
N LEU A 6 -3.51 -23.96 -42.00
CA LEU A 6 -2.42 -24.34 -41.12
C LEU A 6 -3.01 -24.57 -39.71
N THR A 7 -3.09 -25.82 -39.32
CA THR A 7 -3.40 -26.24 -37.93
C THR A 7 -2.09 -26.15 -37.16
N ILE A 8 -1.96 -25.14 -36.28
CA ILE A 8 -0.87 -25.07 -35.29
C ILE A 8 -1.27 -26.04 -34.19
N ILE A 9 -0.62 -27.19 -34.12
CA ILE A 9 -0.65 -28.09 -32.98
C ILE A 9 0.28 -27.46 -31.94
N ALA A 10 -0.31 -26.80 -30.92
CA ALA A 10 0.42 -26.45 -29.71
C ALA A 10 0.72 -27.74 -28.97
N LEU A 11 1.99 -28.18 -29.04
CA LEU A 11 2.52 -29.21 -28.15
C LEU A 11 2.58 -28.58 -26.75
N LEU A 12 1.57 -28.86 -25.90
CA LEU A 12 1.71 -28.72 -24.45
C LEU A 12 2.78 -29.73 -24.03
N ALA A 13 4.02 -29.28 -23.86
CA ALA A 13 4.98 -29.97 -23.05
C ALA A 13 4.46 -29.85 -21.59
N LEU A 14 3.78 -30.88 -21.10
CA LEU A 14 3.69 -31.16 -19.69
C LEU A 14 5.13 -31.37 -19.21
N VAL A 15 5.78 -30.32 -18.77
CA VAL A 15 6.91 -30.43 -17.86
C VAL A 15 6.29 -30.96 -16.57
N SER A 16 6.35 -32.26 -16.35
CA SER A 16 6.26 -32.81 -15.01
C SER A 16 7.42 -32.15 -14.26
N ALA A 17 7.12 -31.16 -13.43
CA ALA A 17 8.06 -30.67 -12.43
C ALA A 17 8.26 -31.83 -11.46
N GLY A 18 9.17 -32.74 -11.80
CA GLY A 18 9.68 -33.72 -10.88
C GLY A 18 10.30 -32.91 -9.73
N SER A 19 9.85 -33.14 -8.50
CA SER A 19 10.40 -32.56 -7.30
C SER A 19 11.90 -32.89 -7.25
N ALA A 20 12.74 -31.93 -7.67
CA ALA A 20 14.19 -32.13 -7.64
C ALA A 20 14.66 -31.90 -6.20
N GLN A 21 15.13 -32.94 -5.55
CA GLN A 21 15.77 -32.84 -4.24
C GLN A 21 17.17 -32.26 -4.38
N VAL A 22 17.54 -31.26 -3.59
CA VAL A 22 18.90 -30.76 -3.50
C VAL A 22 19.73 -31.66 -2.57
N SER A 23 21.04 -31.75 -2.82
CA SER A 23 21.95 -32.63 -2.06
C SER A 23 22.51 -31.99 -0.79
N GLY A 24 22.20 -30.72 -0.52
CA GLY A 24 22.70 -29.99 0.64
C GLY A 24 21.93 -28.71 0.89
N VAL A 25 22.01 -28.17 2.10
CA VAL A 25 21.36 -26.96 2.55
C VAL A 25 22.38 -25.99 3.16
N SER A 26 22.03 -24.69 3.19
CA SER A 26 22.84 -23.64 3.82
C SER A 26 22.18 -23.20 5.13
N LEU A 27 22.98 -23.10 6.21
CA LEU A 27 22.53 -22.62 7.53
C LEU A 27 23.29 -21.34 7.90
N GLY A 28 22.58 -20.25 8.12
CA GLY A 28 23.13 -18.96 8.51
C GLY A 28 22.04 -17.90 8.64
N TYR A 29 22.41 -16.67 9.03
CA TYR A 29 21.47 -15.59 9.26
C TYR A 29 21.46 -14.52 8.15
N CYS A 30 22.33 -14.66 7.15
CA CYS A 30 22.47 -13.68 6.06
C CYS A 30 21.54 -13.95 4.86
N ASN A 31 20.74 -15.02 4.87
CA ASN A 31 19.80 -15.40 3.80
C ASN A 31 20.45 -15.46 2.40
N GLY A 32 21.68 -15.96 2.30
CA GLY A 32 22.43 -16.01 1.04
C GLY A 32 22.96 -14.65 0.56
N GLU A 33 22.73 -13.59 1.29
CA GLU A 33 23.12 -12.23 0.93
C GLU A 33 24.51 -11.85 1.48
N MET A 34 25.14 -10.92 0.78
CA MET A 34 26.34 -10.24 1.26
C MET A 34 26.42 -8.80 0.73
N LYS A 35 27.04 -7.91 1.49
CA LYS A 35 27.34 -6.56 1.02
C LYS A 35 28.75 -6.49 0.42
N ASN A 36 28.85 -5.86 -0.75
CA ASN A 36 30.09 -5.72 -1.51
C ASN A 36 30.83 -4.37 -1.27
N SER A 37 30.29 -3.48 -0.42
CA SER A 37 30.91 -2.19 -0.12
C SER A 37 31.71 -2.29 1.18
N GLY A 38 32.95 -1.85 1.16
CA GLY A 38 33.82 -1.82 2.35
C GLY A 38 33.46 -0.73 3.38
N THR A 39 32.30 -0.07 3.26
CA THR A 39 31.85 1.00 4.18
C THR A 39 30.98 0.47 5.32
N ASP A 40 30.38 -0.71 5.18
CA ASP A 40 29.41 -1.28 6.13
C ASP A 40 29.96 -2.54 6.84
N GLY A 41 31.22 -2.52 7.24
CA GLY A 41 31.87 -3.64 7.91
C GLY A 41 32.72 -3.20 9.09
N PHE A 42 33.10 -4.16 9.90
CA PHE A 42 33.97 -3.94 11.05
C PHE A 42 35.43 -4.02 10.64
N SER A 43 36.27 -3.19 11.25
CA SER A 43 37.72 -3.18 11.02
C SER A 43 38.48 -2.80 12.27
N THR A 44 39.76 -3.17 12.30
CA THR A 44 40.74 -2.67 13.27
C THR A 44 41.88 -1.96 12.54
N THR A 45 42.49 -0.99 13.21
CA THR A 45 43.69 -0.30 12.71
C THR A 45 45.01 -1.10 12.95
N GLU A 46 44.93 -2.19 13.68
CA GLU A 46 46.08 -3.09 13.93
C GLU A 46 46.59 -3.73 12.64
N LYS A 47 47.90 -3.82 12.53
CA LYS A 47 48.60 -4.47 11.41
C LYS A 47 49.11 -5.85 11.86
N ASP A 48 49.31 -6.75 10.89
CA ASP A 48 49.76 -8.12 11.15
C ASP A 48 48.97 -8.80 12.26
N THR A 49 47.62 -8.72 12.16
CA THR A 49 46.71 -9.22 13.19
C THR A 49 45.60 -10.07 12.58
N TRP A 50 44.99 -10.89 13.41
CA TRP A 50 43.81 -11.67 13.04
C TRP A 50 42.55 -10.91 13.41
N VAL A 51 41.58 -10.88 12.50
CA VAL A 51 40.20 -10.41 12.73
C VAL A 51 39.31 -11.63 12.61
N SER A 52 38.49 -11.86 13.62
CA SER A 52 37.57 -12.99 13.67
C SER A 52 36.13 -12.53 13.77
N ALA A 53 35.22 -13.31 13.18
CA ALA A 53 33.79 -13.13 13.35
C ALA A 53 33.08 -14.49 13.31
N ALA A 54 31.92 -14.57 13.98
CA ALA A 54 31.16 -15.81 14.08
C ALA A 54 29.66 -15.53 14.21
N ILE A 55 28.88 -16.56 13.95
CA ILE A 55 27.46 -16.66 14.34
C ILE A 55 27.28 -17.85 15.28
N TYR A 56 26.20 -17.86 16.04
CA TYR A 56 25.83 -19.01 16.87
C TYR A 56 24.55 -19.64 16.35
N LEU A 57 24.69 -20.88 15.83
CA LEU A 57 23.54 -21.71 15.48
C LEU A 57 23.10 -22.44 16.76
N THR A 58 21.89 -22.11 17.21
CA THR A 58 21.33 -22.70 18.45
C THR A 58 21.00 -24.17 18.27
N GLU A 59 20.70 -24.85 19.37
CA GLU A 59 20.21 -26.24 19.34
C GLU A 59 18.96 -26.34 18.43
N ASP A 60 18.01 -25.38 18.56
CA ASP A 60 16.81 -25.37 17.73
C ASP A 60 17.10 -25.16 16.24
N ASN A 61 18.09 -24.34 15.88
CA ASN A 61 18.52 -24.21 14.49
C ASN A 61 19.12 -25.51 13.90
N LEU A 62 19.66 -26.37 14.74
CA LEU A 62 20.40 -27.55 14.32
C LEU A 62 19.63 -28.87 14.50
N LYS A 63 18.50 -28.87 15.24
CA LYS A 63 17.77 -30.11 15.60
C LYS A 63 17.38 -30.97 14.40
N LEU A 64 16.90 -30.34 13.31
CA LEU A 64 16.50 -31.05 12.07
C LEU A 64 17.67 -31.55 11.23
N PHE A 65 18.89 -31.12 11.55
CA PHE A 65 20.08 -31.44 10.79
C PHE A 65 20.99 -32.44 11.52
N ALA A 66 20.57 -32.92 12.69
CA ALA A 66 21.35 -33.91 13.47
C ALA A 66 21.66 -35.17 12.69
N GLY A 67 22.94 -35.60 12.75
CA GLY A 67 23.45 -36.73 12.01
C GLY A 67 23.86 -36.45 10.56
N ASN A 68 23.64 -35.23 10.04
CA ASN A 68 24.23 -34.74 8.80
C ASN A 68 25.59 -34.08 9.07
N HIS A 69 26.31 -33.66 8.02
CA HIS A 69 27.67 -33.15 8.13
C HIS A 69 27.77 -31.71 7.61
N ILE A 70 28.47 -30.85 8.34
CA ILE A 70 28.97 -29.57 7.81
C ILE A 70 30.26 -29.89 7.05
N ASP A 71 30.25 -29.81 5.73
CA ASP A 71 31.39 -30.10 4.87
C ASP A 71 32.26 -28.89 4.58
N SER A 72 31.65 -27.73 4.52
CA SER A 72 32.32 -26.50 4.17
C SER A 72 31.57 -25.30 4.76
N LEU A 73 32.28 -24.17 4.91
CA LEU A 73 31.64 -22.89 5.20
C LEU A 73 31.74 -21.97 3.97
N ARG A 74 30.69 -21.21 3.71
CA ARG A 74 30.67 -20.15 2.71
C ARG A 74 30.76 -18.82 3.42
N VAL A 75 31.77 -18.00 3.05
CA VAL A 75 32.08 -16.74 3.72
C VAL A 75 32.11 -15.59 2.73
N GLY A 76 31.35 -14.54 3.00
CA GLY A 76 31.35 -13.30 2.24
C GLY A 76 32.43 -12.32 2.72
N LEU A 77 33.35 -11.92 1.82
CA LEU A 77 34.31 -10.85 2.09
C LEU A 77 33.91 -9.55 1.36
N ALA A 78 33.65 -8.47 2.10
CA ALA A 78 33.41 -7.15 1.55
C ALA A 78 34.66 -6.59 0.84
N SER A 79 35.85 -6.98 1.30
CA SER A 79 37.13 -6.67 0.68
C SER A 79 38.14 -7.80 0.95
N SER A 80 38.98 -8.13 -0.02
CA SER A 80 40.15 -9.00 0.16
C SER A 80 41.47 -8.19 0.10
N LEU A 81 41.40 -6.87 0.11
CA LEU A 81 42.59 -6.00 0.12
C LEU A 81 43.30 -6.12 1.46
N ASN A 82 44.64 -6.29 1.45
CA ASN A 82 45.48 -6.46 2.62
C ASN A 82 45.19 -7.76 3.46
N ILE A 83 44.33 -8.65 2.97
CA ILE A 83 44.09 -9.96 3.57
C ILE A 83 44.89 -10.98 2.78
N ASP A 84 45.70 -11.79 3.47
CA ASP A 84 46.54 -12.82 2.83
C ASP A 84 46.02 -14.24 3.04
N SER A 85 45.32 -14.49 4.14
CA SER A 85 44.75 -15.78 4.47
C SER A 85 43.42 -15.65 5.20
N LEU A 86 42.56 -16.66 5.04
CA LEU A 86 41.24 -16.80 5.65
C LEU A 86 41.10 -18.24 6.14
N ARG A 87 40.78 -18.39 7.41
CA ARG A 87 40.44 -19.64 8.06
C ARG A 87 38.98 -19.65 8.47
N VAL A 88 38.33 -20.80 8.33
CA VAL A 88 37.00 -21.04 8.85
C VAL A 88 37.03 -22.12 9.91
N TRP A 89 36.08 -22.10 10.83
CA TRP A 89 36.05 -23.03 11.94
C TRP A 89 34.64 -23.29 12.48
N VAL A 90 34.47 -24.45 13.12
CA VAL A 90 33.28 -24.86 13.89
C VAL A 90 33.71 -25.06 15.32
N ARG A 91 33.02 -24.47 16.32
CA ARG A 91 33.35 -24.55 17.75
C ARG A 91 32.12 -24.73 18.62
N SER A 92 32.30 -25.22 19.84
CA SER A 92 31.27 -25.25 20.88
C SER A 92 31.18 -23.96 21.70
N SER A 93 32.22 -23.12 21.70
CA SER A 93 32.28 -21.79 22.31
C SER A 93 33.22 -20.89 21.53
N LEU A 94 33.06 -19.55 21.63
CA LEU A 94 33.88 -18.59 20.88
C LEU A 94 35.38 -18.76 21.09
N ASP A 95 35.81 -19.05 22.34
CA ASP A 95 37.20 -19.26 22.73
C ASP A 95 37.60 -20.76 22.79
N GLY A 96 36.69 -21.64 22.36
CA GLY A 96 36.92 -23.08 22.36
C GLY A 96 37.90 -23.54 21.28
N GLU A 97 38.32 -24.80 21.39
CA GLU A 97 39.09 -25.46 20.35
C GLU A 97 38.23 -25.69 19.09
N ASP A 98 38.88 -25.75 17.93
CA ASP A 98 38.19 -26.04 16.69
C ASP A 98 37.76 -27.52 16.67
N LEU A 99 36.46 -27.73 16.57
CA LEU A 99 35.91 -29.08 16.30
C LEU A 99 36.17 -29.50 14.85
N ALA A 100 36.16 -28.52 13.94
CA ALA A 100 36.58 -28.65 12.55
C ALA A 100 37.03 -27.28 12.01
N SER A 101 37.93 -27.30 11.03
CA SER A 101 38.45 -26.07 10.41
C SER A 101 38.91 -26.32 8.98
N GLY A 102 39.09 -25.22 8.24
CA GLY A 102 39.66 -25.21 6.89
C GLY A 102 40.24 -23.84 6.58
N ALA A 103 41.12 -23.75 5.59
CA ALA A 103 41.77 -22.49 5.26
C ALA A 103 41.99 -22.29 3.77
N ILE A 104 41.98 -21.03 3.32
CA ILE A 104 42.42 -20.61 1.98
C ILE A 104 43.31 -19.38 2.07
N SER A 105 44.12 -19.17 1.05
CA SER A 105 44.96 -17.98 0.92
C SER A 105 44.99 -17.46 -0.52
N LYS A 106 45.74 -16.41 -0.78
CA LYS A 106 46.00 -15.93 -2.16
C LYS A 106 46.84 -16.90 -3.01
N GLU A 107 47.42 -17.94 -2.39
CA GLU A 107 48.29 -18.94 -3.03
C GLU A 107 47.58 -20.31 -3.21
N THR A 108 46.42 -20.53 -2.58
CA THR A 108 45.63 -21.74 -2.72
C THR A 108 44.83 -21.78 -4.01
N ASP A 109 44.27 -22.94 -4.34
CA ASP A 109 43.29 -23.10 -5.42
C ASP A 109 42.02 -23.77 -4.83
N PRO A 110 40.88 -23.11 -4.79
CA PRO A 110 40.64 -21.71 -5.22
C PRO A 110 41.36 -20.66 -4.38
N LYS A 111 41.63 -19.50 -4.99
CA LYS A 111 42.28 -18.38 -4.31
C LYS A 111 41.26 -17.54 -3.51
N LEU A 112 41.75 -17.03 -2.38
CA LEU A 112 41.02 -16.02 -1.60
C LEU A 112 40.64 -14.83 -2.48
N ALA A 113 39.35 -14.48 -2.52
CA ALA A 113 38.81 -13.40 -3.33
C ALA A 113 37.84 -12.51 -2.54
N LYS A 114 37.60 -11.30 -3.04
CA LYS A 114 36.42 -10.49 -2.65
C LYS A 114 35.15 -11.23 -3.10
N GLY A 115 34.10 -11.18 -2.32
CA GLY A 115 32.85 -11.90 -2.59
C GLY A 115 32.75 -13.18 -1.80
N TRP A 116 31.94 -14.10 -2.23
CA TRP A 116 31.77 -15.39 -1.60
C TRP A 116 32.99 -16.32 -1.80
N ASN A 117 33.46 -16.87 -0.71
CA ASN A 117 34.50 -17.89 -0.67
C ASN A 117 33.94 -19.16 -0.02
N ARG A 118 33.92 -20.27 -0.73
CA ARG A 118 33.57 -21.57 -0.16
C ARG A 118 34.84 -22.26 0.28
N ILE A 119 34.92 -22.66 1.56
CA ILE A 119 36.09 -23.26 2.17
C ILE A 119 35.68 -24.63 2.74
N ALA A 120 36.24 -25.68 2.20
CA ALA A 120 36.04 -27.04 2.72
C ALA A 120 36.70 -27.16 4.10
N LEU A 121 36.04 -27.89 5.01
CA LEU A 121 36.62 -28.29 6.26
C LEU A 121 37.59 -29.45 6.01
N ASP A 122 38.72 -29.47 6.72
CA ASP A 122 39.72 -30.55 6.62
C ASP A 122 39.11 -31.91 6.97
N ASN A 123 38.18 -31.91 7.92
CA ASN A 123 37.32 -33.04 8.24
C ASN A 123 35.89 -32.54 8.41
N PRO A 124 34.90 -33.10 7.72
CA PRO A 124 33.50 -32.76 7.92
C PRO A 124 33.07 -32.91 9.38
N TYR A 125 32.28 -31.97 9.89
CA TYR A 125 31.79 -32.04 11.25
C TYR A 125 30.37 -32.64 11.29
N THR A 126 30.16 -33.72 12.04
CA THR A 126 28.85 -34.34 12.23
C THR A 126 28.06 -33.56 13.29
N ILE A 127 26.89 -33.04 12.91
CA ILE A 127 25.99 -32.31 13.81
C ILE A 127 25.43 -33.30 14.84
N SER A 128 25.61 -33.00 16.12
CA SER A 128 25.08 -33.79 17.24
C SER A 128 23.74 -33.21 17.70
N GLU A 129 22.83 -34.07 18.12
CA GLU A 129 21.56 -33.67 18.74
C GLU A 129 21.85 -32.96 20.08
N GLY A 130 21.03 -31.94 20.41
CA GLY A 130 21.10 -31.20 21.67
C GLY A 130 22.32 -30.29 21.81
N GLN A 131 22.96 -29.88 20.70
CA GLN A 131 24.16 -29.05 20.73
C GLN A 131 24.04 -27.85 19.78
N GLY A 132 24.23 -26.63 20.32
CA GLY A 132 24.45 -25.43 19.50
C GLY A 132 25.93 -25.29 19.10
N LEU A 133 26.20 -24.63 17.98
CA LEU A 133 27.53 -24.47 17.40
C LEU A 133 27.82 -23.01 17.02
N TYR A 134 29.03 -22.56 17.31
CA TYR A 134 29.59 -21.37 16.66
C TYR A 134 30.22 -21.78 15.35
N ILE A 135 29.82 -21.14 14.26
CA ILE A 135 30.51 -21.18 12.98
C ILE A 135 31.15 -19.82 12.71
N GLY A 136 32.42 -19.83 12.37
CA GLY A 136 33.17 -18.60 12.31
C GLY A 136 34.26 -18.60 11.26
N MET A 137 34.79 -17.39 11.09
CA MET A 137 35.91 -17.09 10.22
C MET A 137 36.98 -16.27 10.96
N SER A 138 38.24 -16.42 10.56
CA SER A 138 39.32 -15.56 10.96
C SER A 138 40.18 -15.22 9.74
N TYR A 139 40.40 -13.95 9.46
CA TYR A 139 41.34 -13.56 8.41
C TYR A 139 42.55 -12.81 8.97
N HIS A 140 43.71 -13.04 8.35
CA HIS A 140 44.91 -12.30 8.68
C HIS A 140 45.03 -11.07 7.81
N GLN A 141 45.11 -9.88 8.43
CA GLN A 141 45.33 -8.61 7.75
C GLN A 141 46.74 -8.09 7.95
N LYS A 142 47.42 -7.74 6.85
CA LYS A 142 48.75 -7.08 6.88
C LYS A 142 48.67 -5.59 7.20
N SER A 143 47.55 -4.97 6.86
CA SER A 143 47.20 -3.59 7.10
C SER A 143 45.69 -3.45 7.20
N THR A 144 45.17 -2.32 7.64
CA THR A 144 43.73 -2.08 7.80
C THR A 144 42.93 -2.57 6.59
N SER A 145 41.93 -3.40 6.87
CA SER A 145 41.01 -3.92 5.86
C SER A 145 39.61 -4.02 6.46
N VAL A 146 38.59 -3.67 5.69
CA VAL A 146 37.18 -3.92 6.03
C VAL A 146 36.77 -5.21 5.31
N GLY A 147 37.18 -6.36 5.90
CA GLY A 147 36.97 -7.68 5.30
C GLY A 147 35.59 -8.28 5.55
N LEU A 148 35.02 -8.01 6.74
CA LEU A 148 33.74 -8.60 7.12
C LEU A 148 32.59 -8.01 6.29
N SER A 149 31.73 -8.88 5.76
CA SER A 149 30.49 -8.48 5.11
C SER A 149 29.34 -8.71 6.09
N VAL A 150 28.57 -7.66 6.40
CA VAL A 150 27.42 -7.68 7.31
C VAL A 150 26.21 -7.20 6.54
N VAL A 151 25.13 -7.95 6.57
CA VAL A 151 23.84 -7.58 5.96
C VAL A 151 22.90 -6.97 6.98
N PRO A 152 21.98 -6.06 6.59
CA PRO A 152 21.09 -5.37 7.51
C PRO A 152 19.92 -6.28 7.95
N ASN A 153 20.25 -7.36 8.64
CA ASN A 153 19.31 -8.33 9.20
C ASN A 153 19.65 -8.58 10.68
N PRO A 154 19.40 -7.60 11.59
CA PRO A 154 19.71 -7.72 12.99
C PRO A 154 18.81 -8.77 13.65
N GLN A 155 19.42 -9.79 14.25
CA GLN A 155 18.73 -10.81 15.02
C GLN A 155 19.69 -11.47 16.01
N PRO A 156 19.21 -12.08 17.12
CA PRO A 156 20.06 -12.72 18.11
C PRO A 156 21.02 -13.74 17.49
N ASN A 157 22.25 -13.79 17.98
CA ASN A 157 23.28 -14.75 17.58
C ASN A 157 23.86 -14.55 16.14
N ALA A 158 23.49 -13.49 15.44
CA ALA A 158 23.84 -13.32 14.03
C ALA A 158 25.21 -12.67 13.79
N LEU A 159 25.87 -12.10 14.83
CA LEU A 159 27.17 -11.45 14.66
C LEU A 159 27.95 -11.32 15.98
N TYR A 160 29.03 -12.06 16.07
CA TYR A 160 30.08 -11.88 17.09
C TYR A 160 31.36 -11.46 16.40
N VAL A 161 32.11 -10.50 16.95
CA VAL A 161 33.36 -10.02 16.36
C VAL A 161 34.51 -9.97 17.39
N GLN A 162 35.72 -10.25 16.93
CA GLN A 162 36.97 -10.09 17.65
C GLN A 162 37.94 -9.36 16.73
N LEU A 163 38.15 -8.04 17.00
CA LEU A 163 38.88 -7.13 16.12
C LEU A 163 40.34 -6.98 16.51
N GLY A 164 41.13 -8.04 16.38
CA GLY A 164 42.53 -8.15 16.72
C GLY A 164 42.86 -9.40 17.50
N SER A 165 44.08 -9.89 17.40
CA SER A 165 44.50 -11.18 18.01
C SER A 165 44.37 -11.22 19.54
N ASN A 166 44.36 -10.05 20.19
CA ASN A 166 44.25 -9.92 21.64
C ASN A 166 42.97 -9.25 22.10
N ALA A 167 42.02 -9.00 21.18
CA ALA A 167 40.75 -8.38 21.51
C ALA A 167 39.79 -9.42 22.13
N GLU A 168 38.83 -8.93 22.93
CA GLU A 168 37.74 -9.76 23.43
C GLU A 168 36.65 -9.90 22.37
N TRP A 169 35.88 -10.99 22.43
CA TRP A 169 34.70 -11.16 21.63
C TRP A 169 33.60 -10.19 22.05
N THR A 170 32.93 -9.55 21.06
CA THR A 170 31.84 -8.62 21.27
C THR A 170 30.64 -9.08 20.46
N ASP A 171 29.47 -9.15 21.08
CA ASP A 171 28.19 -9.36 20.41
C ASP A 171 27.76 -8.04 19.71
N ARG A 172 27.60 -8.11 18.39
CA ARG A 172 27.17 -7.01 17.53
C ARG A 172 25.92 -7.42 16.70
N SER A 173 25.18 -8.41 17.16
CA SER A 173 24.01 -8.97 16.46
C SER A 173 22.89 -7.95 16.23
N SER A 174 22.84 -6.87 17.02
CA SER A 174 21.93 -5.74 16.83
C SER A 174 22.26 -4.86 15.60
N GLU A 175 23.46 -5.02 15.02
CA GLU A 175 23.92 -4.22 13.87
C GLU A 175 23.72 -4.94 12.53
N GLY A 176 23.41 -6.25 12.55
CA GLY A 176 23.16 -7.05 11.37
C GLY A 176 23.62 -8.50 11.50
N ALA A 177 23.59 -9.22 10.39
CA ALA A 177 24.03 -10.61 10.29
C ALA A 177 25.33 -10.73 9.50
N LEU A 178 26.27 -11.56 9.99
CA LEU A 178 27.50 -11.89 9.29
C LEU A 178 27.20 -12.71 8.03
N ALA A 179 27.79 -12.35 6.91
CA ALA A 179 27.71 -13.13 5.67
C ALA A 179 28.54 -14.42 5.78
N ILE A 180 28.06 -15.38 6.54
CA ILE A 180 28.63 -16.73 6.73
C ILE A 180 27.52 -17.77 6.77
N GLU A 181 27.75 -18.92 6.13
CA GLU A 181 26.81 -20.04 6.11
C GLU A 181 27.56 -21.36 6.23
N ALA A 182 27.00 -22.28 7.01
CA ALA A 182 27.42 -23.69 7.02
C ALA A 182 26.70 -24.42 5.88
N LEU A 183 27.47 -25.13 5.05
CA LEU A 183 26.92 -26.00 4.01
C LEU A 183 26.80 -27.41 4.57
N VAL A 184 25.58 -27.88 4.74
CA VAL A 184 25.24 -29.16 5.39
C VAL A 184 24.82 -30.18 4.33
N TYR A 185 25.38 -31.37 4.42
CA TYR A 185 25.10 -32.48 3.51
C TYR A 185 24.81 -33.75 4.32
N GLY A 186 24.05 -34.66 3.75
CA GLY A 186 23.79 -35.98 4.33
C GLY A 186 22.44 -36.57 3.92
N ASP A 187 22.20 -37.78 4.35
CA ASP A 187 21.00 -38.56 4.00
C ASP A 187 19.80 -38.27 4.93
N LYS A 188 20.04 -37.47 5.99
CA LYS A 188 19.03 -37.13 7.00
C LYS A 188 18.60 -35.68 6.90
N LEU A 189 18.82 -35.02 5.76
CA LEU A 189 18.33 -33.67 5.52
C LEU A 189 16.80 -33.69 5.48
N PRO A 190 16.12 -32.64 6.05
CA PRO A 190 14.67 -32.52 5.99
C PRO A 190 14.21 -32.47 4.53
N LYS A 191 13.12 -33.15 4.22
CA LYS A 191 12.52 -33.19 2.89
C LYS A 191 11.52 -32.08 2.70
N TYR A 192 10.70 -31.82 3.71
CA TYR A 192 9.62 -30.85 3.70
C TYR A 192 9.73 -29.94 4.92
N ASN A 193 9.87 -28.66 4.68
CA ASN A 193 9.77 -27.60 5.69
C ASN A 193 9.49 -26.29 4.97
N LEU A 194 8.29 -25.75 5.15
CA LEU A 194 7.84 -24.51 4.53
C LEU A 194 7.56 -23.46 5.62
N LYS A 195 8.52 -22.63 5.90
CA LYS A 195 8.40 -21.55 6.87
C LYS A 195 7.43 -20.47 6.41
N LEU A 196 6.54 -20.04 7.29
CA LEU A 196 5.69 -18.85 7.11
C LEU A 196 6.44 -17.61 7.62
N GLU A 197 6.94 -16.77 6.71
CA GLU A 197 7.76 -15.58 7.07
C GLU A 197 6.91 -14.36 7.41
N SER A 198 5.80 -14.13 6.69
CA SER A 198 4.87 -13.05 6.97
C SER A 198 3.46 -13.39 6.52
N VAL A 199 2.49 -12.76 7.17
CA VAL A 199 1.07 -12.81 6.81
C VAL A 199 0.50 -11.41 6.84
N GLU A 200 -0.18 -11.05 5.77
CA GLU A 200 -0.99 -9.84 5.67
C GLU A 200 -2.42 -10.23 5.33
N VAL A 201 -3.38 -9.65 6.01
CA VAL A 201 -4.80 -9.83 5.73
C VAL A 201 -5.42 -8.49 5.36
N GLN A 202 -6.53 -8.55 4.64
CA GLN A 202 -7.33 -7.36 4.39
C GLN A 202 -7.65 -6.69 5.74
N PRO A 203 -7.28 -5.40 5.94
CA PRO A 203 -7.40 -4.74 7.24
C PRO A 203 -8.82 -4.67 7.79
N VAL A 204 -9.82 -4.71 6.90
CA VAL A 204 -11.24 -4.65 7.24
C VAL A 204 -12.01 -5.71 6.47
N TYR A 205 -12.62 -6.65 7.18
CA TYR A 205 -13.59 -7.58 6.62
C TYR A 205 -14.98 -6.94 6.59
N VAL A 206 -15.59 -6.89 5.41
CA VAL A 206 -16.95 -6.39 5.20
C VAL A 206 -17.87 -7.59 5.02
N ILE A 207 -18.79 -7.81 5.98
CA ILE A 207 -19.68 -8.98 6.02
C ILE A 207 -20.48 -9.11 4.73
N ASP A 208 -21.04 -8.01 4.22
CA ASP A 208 -21.85 -8.01 2.99
C ASP A 208 -21.07 -8.43 1.73
N LYS A 209 -19.73 -8.31 1.75
CA LYS A 209 -18.86 -8.78 0.65
C LYS A 209 -18.54 -10.27 0.75
N GLY A 210 -18.61 -10.83 1.94
CA GLY A 210 -18.50 -12.27 2.19
C GLY A 210 -17.11 -12.88 1.96
N SER A 211 -16.08 -12.08 1.62
CA SER A 211 -14.73 -12.58 1.34
C SER A 211 -13.65 -11.71 1.95
N MET A 212 -12.52 -12.32 2.30
CA MET A 212 -11.33 -11.65 2.85
C MET A 212 -10.09 -12.15 2.12
N SER A 213 -9.27 -11.22 1.63
CA SER A 213 -7.98 -11.52 1.01
C SER A 213 -6.89 -11.73 2.05
N VAL A 214 -6.05 -12.73 1.81
CA VAL A 214 -4.87 -13.08 2.62
C VAL A 214 -3.67 -13.13 1.71
N THR A 215 -2.56 -12.55 2.14
CA THR A 215 -1.26 -12.65 1.47
C THR A 215 -0.27 -13.24 2.46
N ALA A 216 0.40 -14.32 2.07
CA ALA A 216 1.40 -15.01 2.87
C ALA A 216 2.74 -15.06 2.14
N THR A 217 3.83 -14.75 2.83
CA THR A 217 5.18 -14.96 2.31
C THR A 217 5.74 -16.21 2.98
N VAL A 218 6.14 -17.18 2.16
CA VAL A 218 6.63 -18.48 2.60
C VAL A 218 8.02 -18.74 2.03
N LYS A 219 8.84 -19.49 2.77
CA LYS A 219 10.19 -19.90 2.35
C LYS A 219 10.39 -21.39 2.52
N ASN A 220 10.84 -22.06 1.47
CA ASN A 220 11.17 -23.49 1.53
C ASN A 220 12.58 -23.69 2.12
N LEU A 221 12.65 -24.24 3.32
CA LEU A 221 13.90 -24.51 4.04
C LEU A 221 14.41 -25.95 3.89
N ALA A 222 13.67 -26.81 3.18
CA ALA A 222 13.97 -28.23 3.02
C ALA A 222 14.37 -28.61 1.59
N THR A 223 14.83 -29.82 1.41
CA THR A 223 15.52 -30.26 0.19
C THR A 223 14.62 -30.51 -1.01
N MET A 224 13.31 -30.74 -0.79
CA MET A 224 12.35 -31.02 -1.84
C MET A 224 11.66 -29.75 -2.28
N THR A 225 11.39 -29.63 -3.58
CA THR A 225 10.50 -28.59 -4.09
C THR A 225 9.10 -28.82 -3.56
N ILE A 226 8.52 -27.82 -2.91
CA ILE A 226 7.09 -27.81 -2.56
C ILE A 226 6.31 -27.45 -3.83
N THR A 227 5.29 -28.21 -4.16
CA THR A 227 4.43 -27.98 -5.34
C THR A 227 2.99 -27.64 -4.95
N GLY A 228 2.64 -27.82 -3.68
CA GLY A 228 1.33 -27.44 -3.12
C GLY A 228 1.36 -27.56 -1.61
N PHE A 229 0.48 -26.79 -0.97
CA PHE A 229 0.28 -26.77 0.48
C PHE A 229 -1.09 -26.21 0.83
N ASP A 230 -1.53 -26.45 2.06
CA ASP A 230 -2.79 -25.90 2.58
C ASP A 230 -2.48 -24.75 3.56
N ALA A 231 -3.20 -23.64 3.39
CA ALA A 231 -3.27 -22.57 4.38
C ALA A 231 -4.55 -22.74 5.20
N VAL A 232 -4.40 -23.14 6.45
CA VAL A 232 -5.47 -23.38 7.42
C VAL A 232 -5.68 -22.13 8.28
N CYS A 233 -6.83 -21.47 8.14
CA CYS A 233 -7.16 -20.22 8.80
C CYS A 233 -8.19 -20.44 9.92
N LYS A 234 -7.86 -20.00 11.14
CA LYS A 234 -8.76 -19.96 12.30
C LYS A 234 -8.94 -18.54 12.77
N ILE A 235 -10.19 -18.13 12.98
CA ILE A 235 -10.53 -16.78 13.44
C ILE A 235 -10.99 -16.86 14.89
N ASP A 236 -10.48 -15.96 15.73
CA ASP A 236 -10.85 -15.90 17.14
C ASP A 236 -12.37 -15.71 17.32
N GLY A 237 -12.95 -16.53 18.18
CA GLY A 237 -14.39 -16.52 18.44
C GLY A 237 -15.25 -17.17 17.35
N VAL A 238 -14.62 -17.86 16.38
CA VAL A 238 -15.30 -18.60 15.31
C VAL A 238 -14.89 -20.07 15.37
N ASP A 239 -15.85 -20.98 15.48
CA ASP A 239 -15.57 -22.42 15.54
C ASP A 239 -15.17 -23.01 14.18
N GLU A 240 -15.55 -22.34 13.09
CA GLU A 240 -15.28 -22.79 11.72
C GLU A 240 -13.80 -22.54 11.35
N THR A 241 -13.24 -23.48 10.60
CA THR A 241 -11.89 -23.40 10.03
C THR A 241 -11.99 -23.26 8.52
N TYR A 242 -11.25 -22.33 7.96
CA TYR A 242 -11.21 -22.06 6.51
C TYR A 242 -9.88 -22.56 5.95
N THR A 243 -9.93 -23.37 4.89
CA THR A 243 -8.73 -23.92 4.27
C THR A 243 -8.67 -23.48 2.80
N ALA A 244 -7.55 -22.94 2.40
CA ALA A 244 -7.22 -22.66 1.00
C ALA A 244 -6.06 -23.56 0.57
N HIS A 245 -6.25 -24.28 -0.55
CA HIS A 245 -5.17 -25.03 -1.18
C HIS A 245 -4.42 -24.12 -2.16
N ILE A 246 -3.09 -24.13 -2.07
CA ILE A 246 -2.21 -23.30 -2.90
C ILE A 246 -1.34 -24.22 -3.75
N ASP A 247 -1.54 -24.18 -5.07
CA ASP A 247 -0.76 -24.90 -6.09
C ASP A 247 0.39 -23.99 -6.58
N GLU A 248 1.53 -24.02 -5.87
CA GLU A 248 2.70 -23.20 -6.21
C GLU A 248 3.99 -24.00 -6.05
N ALA A 249 4.86 -23.90 -7.07
CA ALA A 249 6.18 -24.50 -7.01
C ALA A 249 7.16 -23.58 -6.29
N ILE A 250 7.74 -24.06 -5.17
CA ILE A 250 8.70 -23.32 -4.33
C ILE A 250 9.93 -24.20 -4.18
N ALA A 251 11.01 -23.83 -4.87
CA ALA A 251 12.27 -24.56 -4.81
C ALA A 251 12.97 -24.36 -3.45
N TYR A 252 13.97 -25.21 -3.15
CA TYR A 252 14.82 -25.01 -1.98
C TYR A 252 15.39 -23.59 -1.92
N ASP A 253 15.35 -22.98 -0.75
CA ASP A 253 15.79 -21.60 -0.41
C ASP A 253 15.02 -20.48 -1.16
N GLU A 254 13.97 -20.84 -1.89
CA GLU A 254 13.09 -19.84 -2.55
C GLU A 254 12.09 -19.28 -1.55
N THR A 255 11.97 -17.93 -1.56
CA THR A 255 10.92 -17.21 -0.88
C THR A 255 9.85 -16.82 -1.90
N LYS A 256 8.60 -17.08 -1.60
CA LYS A 256 7.48 -16.78 -2.49
C LYS A 256 6.32 -16.13 -1.74
N THR A 257 5.74 -15.12 -2.35
CA THR A 257 4.50 -14.49 -1.86
C THR A 257 3.32 -15.07 -2.62
N VAL A 258 2.35 -15.58 -1.88
CA VAL A 258 1.10 -16.17 -2.39
C VAL A 258 -0.09 -15.39 -1.85
N SER A 259 -1.14 -15.26 -2.67
CA SER A 259 -2.39 -14.61 -2.26
C SER A 259 -3.56 -15.56 -2.49
N PHE A 260 -4.45 -15.61 -1.52
CA PHE A 260 -5.66 -16.42 -1.57
C PHE A 260 -6.82 -15.73 -0.86
N THR A 261 -8.00 -16.29 -0.97
CA THR A 261 -9.23 -15.72 -0.39
C THR A 261 -9.90 -16.73 0.51
N ILE A 262 -10.34 -16.30 1.68
CA ILE A 262 -11.21 -17.06 2.57
C ILE A 262 -12.59 -16.40 2.65
N ASN A 263 -13.61 -17.19 2.97
CA ASN A 263 -15.00 -16.73 3.11
C ASN A 263 -15.47 -16.96 4.55
N PRO A 264 -15.24 -16.03 5.48
CA PRO A 264 -15.59 -16.18 6.90
C PRO A 264 -17.12 -16.10 7.12
N SER A 265 -17.87 -17.03 6.58
CA SER A 265 -19.35 -17.04 6.58
C SER A 265 -19.98 -17.17 7.97
N ALA A 266 -19.22 -17.63 8.96
CA ALA A 266 -19.66 -17.67 10.35
C ALA A 266 -19.64 -16.30 11.04
N ILE A 267 -18.97 -15.29 10.47
CA ILE A 267 -19.02 -13.91 10.96
C ILE A 267 -20.28 -13.25 10.38
N THR A 268 -21.31 -13.12 11.20
CA THR A 268 -22.61 -12.54 10.82
C THR A 268 -22.89 -11.20 11.53
N GLU A 269 -22.06 -10.83 12.51
CA GLU A 269 -22.18 -9.62 13.30
C GLU A 269 -20.84 -8.90 13.37
N ASP A 270 -20.85 -7.59 13.44
CA ASP A 270 -19.65 -6.75 13.53
C ASP A 270 -19.06 -6.66 14.95
N GLU A 271 -19.67 -7.28 15.94
CA GLU A 271 -19.14 -7.42 17.30
C GLU A 271 -18.53 -8.82 17.53
N PRO A 272 -17.33 -8.94 18.11
CA PRO A 272 -16.40 -7.83 18.39
C PRO A 272 -15.80 -7.24 17.10
N GLU A 273 -15.63 -5.91 17.07
CA GLU A 273 -15.12 -5.19 15.90
C GLU A 273 -13.71 -5.66 15.47
N ASN A 274 -12.86 -5.99 16.42
CA ASN A 274 -11.50 -6.45 16.14
C ASN A 274 -11.37 -7.95 16.39
N ARG A 275 -10.81 -8.64 15.42
CA ARG A 275 -10.57 -10.09 15.43
C ARG A 275 -9.14 -10.40 15.00
N THR A 276 -8.71 -11.62 15.32
CA THR A 276 -7.42 -12.16 14.87
C THR A 276 -7.66 -13.40 14.03
N VAL A 277 -7.01 -13.51 12.91
CA VAL A 277 -6.91 -14.75 12.15
C VAL A 277 -5.53 -15.36 12.37
N THR A 278 -5.51 -16.63 12.73
CA THR A 278 -4.29 -17.45 12.82
C THR A 278 -4.22 -18.33 11.58
N ILE A 279 -3.11 -18.27 10.87
CA ILE A 279 -2.85 -19.01 9.64
C ILE A 279 -1.76 -20.01 9.92
N THR A 280 -2.03 -21.28 9.62
CA THR A 280 -1.07 -22.39 9.74
C THR A 280 -0.89 -23.03 8.37
N ILE A 281 0.35 -23.18 7.94
CA ILE A 281 0.72 -23.94 6.74
C ILE A 281 0.74 -25.43 7.10
N ASP A 282 0.14 -26.26 6.26
CA ASP A 282 0.02 -27.70 6.46
C ASP A 282 -0.03 -28.45 5.12
N ASN A 283 0.04 -29.78 5.15
CA ASN A 283 -0.19 -30.67 4.00
C ASN A 283 0.75 -30.39 2.82
N LEU A 284 2.06 -30.30 3.06
CA LEU A 284 3.08 -30.02 2.04
C LEU A 284 3.20 -31.20 1.07
N ASN A 285 2.89 -31.02 -0.21
CA ASN A 285 2.89 -32.10 -1.21
C ASN A 285 2.14 -33.36 -0.74
N GLU A 286 0.99 -33.20 -0.06
CA GLU A 286 0.23 -34.28 0.58
C GLU A 286 0.98 -35.00 1.73
N GLY A 287 1.96 -34.33 2.35
CA GLY A 287 2.76 -34.84 3.48
C GLY A 287 2.87 -33.84 4.62
N ASP A 288 3.52 -34.26 5.71
CA ASP A 288 3.71 -33.46 6.90
C ASP A 288 4.95 -32.54 6.75
N ASP A 289 4.89 -31.36 7.36
CA ASP A 289 6.05 -30.52 7.57
C ASP A 289 6.90 -31.08 8.72
N GLU A 290 8.21 -31.09 8.56
CA GLU A 290 9.14 -31.62 9.54
C GLU A 290 9.47 -30.63 10.67
N ASP A 291 9.09 -29.34 10.53
CA ASP A 291 9.18 -28.33 11.59
C ASP A 291 7.93 -27.43 11.68
N MET A 292 6.90 -27.94 12.32
CA MET A 292 5.64 -27.19 12.54
C MET A 292 5.80 -25.92 13.41
N SER A 293 6.99 -25.64 13.97
CA SER A 293 7.18 -24.50 14.88
C SER A 293 7.24 -23.14 14.16
N ASP A 294 7.51 -23.13 12.84
CA ASP A 294 7.61 -21.93 12.01
C ASP A 294 6.49 -21.80 10.97
N ASN A 295 5.45 -22.65 11.07
CA ASN A 295 4.32 -22.71 10.14
C ASN A 295 3.17 -21.78 10.50
N THR A 296 3.19 -21.09 11.65
CA THR A 296 2.00 -20.39 12.15
C THR A 296 2.29 -18.92 12.44
N LEU A 297 1.48 -18.03 11.86
CA LEU A 297 1.45 -16.60 12.17
C LEU A 297 0.01 -16.11 12.31
N SER A 298 -0.14 -14.96 12.98
CA SER A 298 -1.44 -14.33 13.18
C SER A 298 -1.44 -12.89 12.69
N ALA A 299 -2.59 -12.45 12.18
CA ALA A 299 -2.83 -11.08 11.77
C ALA A 299 -4.18 -10.58 12.31
N ALA A 300 -4.25 -9.30 12.66
CA ALA A 300 -5.47 -8.65 13.14
C ALA A 300 -6.22 -7.98 12.00
N PHE A 301 -7.55 -7.94 12.10
CA PHE A 301 -8.43 -7.24 11.18
C PHE A 301 -9.66 -6.69 11.91
N SER A 302 -10.28 -5.66 11.34
CA SER A 302 -11.55 -5.12 11.83
C SER A 302 -12.72 -5.73 11.05
N VAL A 303 -13.90 -5.79 11.68
CA VAL A 303 -15.14 -6.29 11.06
C VAL A 303 -16.15 -5.16 10.98
N VAL A 304 -16.81 -5.01 9.84
CA VAL A 304 -17.94 -4.11 9.65
C VAL A 304 -19.07 -4.82 8.88
N SER A 305 -20.31 -4.46 9.17
CA SER A 305 -21.47 -5.08 8.52
C SER A 305 -21.52 -4.82 7.02
N HIS A 306 -21.25 -3.58 6.61
CA HIS A 306 -21.31 -3.11 5.22
C HIS A 306 -20.27 -2.02 4.99
N ASP A 307 -20.12 -1.57 3.74
CA ASP A 307 -19.39 -0.35 3.37
C ASP A 307 -20.21 0.52 2.41
N PHE A 308 -19.73 1.74 2.17
CA PHE A 308 -20.32 2.63 1.19
C PHE A 308 -19.56 2.58 -0.14
N SER A 309 -20.17 3.14 -1.19
CA SER A 309 -19.45 3.35 -2.45
C SER A 309 -18.23 4.23 -2.22
N ARG A 310 -17.06 3.70 -2.50
CA ARG A 310 -15.80 4.43 -2.46
C ARG A 310 -15.65 5.29 -3.70
N ASN A 311 -15.45 6.60 -3.52
CA ASN A 311 -15.04 7.53 -4.57
C ASN A 311 -13.68 8.12 -4.20
N VAL A 312 -12.81 8.21 -5.19
CA VAL A 312 -11.44 8.70 -5.03
C VAL A 312 -11.38 10.19 -5.34
N LEU A 313 -10.73 10.97 -4.49
CA LEU A 313 -10.41 12.37 -4.74
C LEU A 313 -9.03 12.50 -5.34
N ILE A 314 -8.93 13.25 -6.46
CA ILE A 314 -7.66 13.69 -7.02
C ILE A 314 -7.55 15.20 -6.88
N GLU A 315 -6.43 15.66 -6.36
CA GLU A 315 -6.09 17.08 -6.30
C GLU A 315 -4.82 17.31 -7.12
N GLU A 316 -4.86 18.21 -8.10
CA GLU A 316 -3.71 18.58 -8.93
C GLU A 316 -3.23 19.98 -8.57
N PHE A 317 -1.94 20.14 -8.31
CA PHE A 317 -1.27 21.43 -8.22
C PHE A 317 -0.74 21.84 -9.59
N THR A 318 -1.24 22.94 -10.11
CA THR A 318 -0.97 23.44 -11.47
C THR A 318 -0.84 24.96 -11.50
N THR A 319 -0.32 25.53 -12.59
CA THR A 319 -0.28 26.99 -12.82
C THR A 319 -0.06 27.27 -14.30
N GLU A 320 -0.56 28.43 -14.80
CA GLU A 320 -0.34 28.86 -16.19
C GLU A 320 1.16 28.99 -16.56
N GLN A 321 2.03 29.18 -15.58
CA GLN A 321 3.49 29.31 -15.81
C GLN A 321 4.23 27.98 -15.84
N CYS A 322 3.54 26.86 -15.61
CA CYS A 322 4.12 25.53 -15.60
C CYS A 322 4.12 24.88 -17.00
N PRO A 323 5.28 24.66 -17.64
CA PRO A 323 5.31 24.11 -19.00
C PRO A 323 5.02 22.61 -19.06
N ASN A 324 5.10 21.88 -17.93
CA ASN A 324 4.83 20.45 -17.84
C ASN A 324 3.38 20.13 -17.43
N CYS A 325 2.64 21.08 -16.88
CA CYS A 325 1.28 20.88 -16.39
C CYS A 325 0.29 20.46 -17.48
N PRO A 326 0.33 20.99 -18.72
CA PRO A 326 -0.53 20.51 -19.80
C PRO A 326 -0.37 19.02 -20.11
N ARG A 327 0.82 18.45 -19.88
CA ARG A 327 1.05 17.02 -20.06
C ARG A 327 0.31 16.19 -19.03
N VAL A 328 0.36 16.59 -17.75
CA VAL A 328 -0.35 15.89 -16.66
C VAL A 328 -1.86 16.07 -16.79
N ALA A 329 -2.34 17.25 -17.18
CA ALA A 329 -3.75 17.47 -17.53
C ALA A 329 -4.21 16.50 -18.65
N GLY A 330 -3.34 16.20 -19.62
CA GLY A 330 -3.58 15.18 -20.65
C GLY A 330 -3.73 13.78 -20.05
N TYR A 331 -2.86 13.37 -19.13
CA TYR A 331 -2.96 12.08 -18.43
C TYR A 331 -4.26 12.01 -17.62
N MET A 332 -4.64 13.08 -16.93
CA MET A 332 -5.89 13.13 -16.17
C MET A 332 -7.12 13.03 -17.07
N SER A 333 -7.11 13.69 -18.22
CA SER A 333 -8.19 13.57 -19.21
C SER A 333 -8.36 12.13 -19.71
N GLU A 334 -7.25 11.42 -19.95
CA GLU A 334 -7.25 10.01 -20.31
C GLU A 334 -7.82 9.13 -19.20
N VAL A 335 -7.35 9.32 -17.97
CA VAL A 335 -7.81 8.56 -16.78
C VAL A 335 -9.29 8.77 -16.52
N LEU A 336 -9.77 10.02 -16.50
CA LEU A 336 -11.18 10.35 -16.27
C LEU A 336 -12.09 9.84 -17.39
N GLY A 337 -11.54 9.61 -18.60
CA GLY A 337 -12.22 8.98 -19.73
C GLY A 337 -12.36 7.46 -19.62
N MET A 338 -11.69 6.80 -18.68
CA MET A 338 -11.77 5.34 -18.50
C MET A 338 -13.12 4.95 -17.89
N GLU A 339 -13.81 4.00 -18.52
CA GLU A 339 -15.17 3.58 -18.12
C GLU A 339 -15.23 3.11 -16.66
N ARG A 340 -14.20 2.40 -16.17
CA ARG A 340 -14.14 1.89 -14.79
C ARG A 340 -14.09 2.98 -13.72
N PHE A 341 -13.73 4.21 -14.09
CA PHE A 341 -13.65 5.37 -13.19
C PHE A 341 -14.84 6.32 -13.29
N ASN A 342 -15.75 6.08 -14.23
CA ASN A 342 -16.87 6.96 -14.48
C ASN A 342 -17.75 7.15 -13.22
N GLY A 343 -17.86 8.40 -12.76
CA GLY A 343 -18.62 8.77 -11.56
C GLY A 343 -18.00 8.32 -10.23
N ARG A 344 -16.76 7.76 -10.28
CA ARG A 344 -16.05 7.24 -9.10
C ARG A 344 -14.80 8.05 -8.75
N VAL A 345 -14.41 8.99 -9.58
CA VAL A 345 -13.25 9.86 -9.38
C VAL A 345 -13.72 11.32 -9.41
N ASN A 346 -13.41 12.04 -8.35
CA ASN A 346 -13.65 13.47 -8.20
C ASN A 346 -12.32 14.22 -8.32
N MET A 347 -12.28 15.35 -9.00
CA MET A 347 -11.05 16.09 -9.24
C MET A 347 -11.17 17.57 -8.86
N ILE A 348 -10.09 18.11 -8.30
CA ILE A 348 -9.89 19.52 -7.98
C ILE A 348 -8.52 19.94 -8.50
N CYS A 349 -8.43 21.02 -9.27
CA CYS A 349 -7.18 21.63 -9.69
C CYS A 349 -6.91 22.89 -8.87
N HIS A 350 -5.86 22.87 -8.07
CA HIS A 350 -5.34 23.97 -7.29
C HIS A 350 -4.32 24.76 -8.10
N HIS A 351 -4.60 26.02 -8.39
CA HIS A 351 -3.68 26.88 -9.11
C HIS A 351 -2.59 27.39 -8.17
N SER A 352 -1.64 26.51 -7.83
CA SER A 352 -0.50 26.77 -6.96
C SER A 352 0.69 25.90 -7.36
N GLY A 353 1.89 26.46 -7.28
CA GLY A 353 3.13 25.78 -7.65
C GLY A 353 4.32 26.69 -7.33
N TYR A 354 5.33 26.72 -8.21
CA TYR A 354 6.44 27.67 -8.10
C TYR A 354 5.99 29.13 -8.21
N TYR A 355 4.89 29.34 -8.90
CA TYR A 355 4.28 30.67 -9.13
C TYR A 355 2.77 30.56 -8.93
N THR A 356 2.17 31.67 -8.53
CA THR A 356 0.73 31.86 -8.54
C THR A 356 0.29 32.47 -9.87
N ASP A 357 -0.97 32.32 -10.21
CA ASP A 357 -1.62 32.98 -11.36
C ASP A 357 -2.95 33.61 -10.97
N TRP A 358 -3.70 34.12 -11.93
CA TRP A 358 -4.97 34.81 -11.69
C TRP A 358 -6.11 33.88 -11.22
N LEU A 359 -5.92 32.56 -11.33
CA LEU A 359 -6.87 31.53 -10.86
C LEU A 359 -6.60 31.11 -9.40
N THR A 360 -5.44 31.42 -8.87
CA THR A 360 -5.03 31.03 -7.52
C THR A 360 -5.97 31.60 -6.45
N ILE A 361 -6.50 30.75 -5.59
CA ILE A 361 -7.18 31.16 -4.35
C ILE A 361 -6.28 30.88 -3.13
N PRO A 362 -6.45 31.58 -1.98
CA PRO A 362 -5.54 31.46 -0.83
C PRO A 362 -5.38 30.03 -0.30
N SER A 363 -6.43 29.22 -0.31
CA SER A 363 -6.40 27.81 0.13
C SER A 363 -5.48 26.94 -0.72
N ASP A 364 -5.33 27.20 -2.03
CA ASP A 364 -4.47 26.43 -2.91
C ASP A 364 -2.99 26.45 -2.44
N ASN A 365 -2.52 27.65 -2.07
CA ASN A 365 -1.18 27.80 -1.52
C ASN A 365 -1.03 27.13 -0.15
N SER A 366 -2.08 27.21 0.70
CA SER A 366 -2.05 26.58 2.01
C SER A 366 -1.91 25.06 1.89
N TYR A 367 -2.65 24.43 0.99
CA TYR A 367 -2.55 22.99 0.73
C TYR A 367 -1.18 22.62 0.17
N LEU A 368 -0.66 23.32 -0.82
CA LEU A 368 0.65 23.04 -1.39
C LEU A 368 1.75 23.07 -0.33
N TRP A 369 1.79 24.12 0.50
CA TRP A 369 2.79 24.24 1.56
C TRP A 369 2.65 23.19 2.66
N PHE A 370 1.45 22.80 2.98
CA PHE A 370 1.18 21.76 3.97
C PHE A 370 1.62 20.39 3.47
N TYR A 371 1.19 19.98 2.27
CA TYR A 371 1.47 18.65 1.74
C TYR A 371 2.88 18.46 1.18
N ASN A 372 3.62 19.51 0.86
CA ASN A 372 5.03 19.39 0.49
C ASN A 372 5.95 19.19 1.71
N MET A 373 5.40 19.25 2.92
CA MET A 373 6.07 18.99 4.19
C MET A 373 7.37 19.83 4.38
N GLY A 374 7.34 21.10 3.93
CA GLY A 374 8.47 22.00 3.99
C GLY A 374 9.55 21.78 2.91
N GLY A 375 9.29 20.88 1.96
CA GLY A 375 10.11 20.70 0.77
C GLY A 375 9.93 21.81 -0.26
N ALA A 376 10.54 21.63 -1.45
CA ALA A 376 10.36 22.57 -2.55
C ALA A 376 8.94 22.51 -3.11
N THR A 377 8.33 23.67 -3.38
CA THR A 377 7.07 23.72 -4.12
C THR A 377 7.30 23.30 -5.56
N PHE A 378 6.39 22.54 -6.13
CA PHE A 378 6.45 22.11 -7.52
C PHE A 378 5.05 22.01 -8.16
N ALA A 379 5.03 22.09 -9.49
CA ALA A 379 3.91 21.78 -10.35
C ALA A 379 4.49 21.13 -11.64
N PRO A 380 3.83 20.10 -12.23
CA PRO A 380 2.61 19.47 -11.75
C PRO A 380 2.85 18.57 -10.53
N GLY A 381 1.90 18.55 -9.60
CA GLY A 381 1.90 17.65 -8.45
C GLY A 381 0.50 17.09 -8.23
N LEU A 382 0.40 15.80 -7.91
CA LEU A 382 -0.87 15.14 -7.60
C LEU A 382 -0.93 14.69 -6.14
N LEU A 383 -2.12 14.75 -5.58
CA LEU A 383 -2.56 14.00 -4.41
C LEU A 383 -3.69 13.06 -4.87
N VAL A 384 -3.67 11.83 -4.41
CA VAL A 384 -4.80 10.90 -4.57
C VAL A 384 -5.26 10.49 -3.18
N ASP A 385 -6.47 10.92 -2.79
CA ASP A 385 -7.02 10.83 -1.44
C ASP A 385 -6.07 11.38 -0.36
N ARG A 386 -5.11 12.24 -0.69
CA ARG A 386 -4.10 12.78 0.22
C ARG A 386 -3.28 11.70 0.94
N ALA A 387 -3.29 10.47 0.42
CA ALA A 387 -2.63 9.32 1.01
C ALA A 387 -1.14 9.28 0.68
N THR A 388 -0.31 8.81 1.62
CA THR A 388 1.10 8.51 1.40
C THR A 388 1.27 7.36 0.41
N ARG A 389 2.43 7.33 -0.31
CA ARG A 389 2.62 6.41 -1.44
C ARG A 389 3.98 5.76 -1.43
N PRO A 390 4.17 4.70 -0.64
CA PRO A 390 5.44 4.01 -0.55
C PRO A 390 5.90 3.36 -1.87
N TYR A 391 4.97 3.08 -2.78
CA TYR A 391 5.23 2.39 -4.06
C TYR A 391 5.57 3.32 -5.25
N ILE A 392 5.63 4.64 -5.05
CA ILE A 392 6.06 5.58 -6.09
C ILE A 392 7.54 5.89 -5.90
N SER A 393 8.37 5.40 -6.82
CA SER A 393 9.83 5.33 -6.72
C SER A 393 10.56 6.67 -6.52
N ASN A 394 9.91 7.82 -6.73
CA ASN A 394 10.52 9.15 -6.66
C ASN A 394 10.03 9.98 -5.47
N ASN A 395 9.23 9.42 -4.59
CA ASN A 395 8.69 10.09 -3.41
C ASN A 395 9.24 9.49 -2.13
N SER A 396 9.43 10.32 -1.09
CA SER A 396 9.62 9.78 0.25
C SER A 396 8.32 9.10 0.68
N GLU A 397 8.42 8.02 1.44
CA GLU A 397 7.26 7.29 1.97
C GLU A 397 6.31 8.17 2.79
N THR A 398 6.77 9.34 3.22
CA THR A 398 6.02 10.28 4.05
C THR A 398 5.33 11.40 3.25
N SER A 399 5.64 11.58 1.96
CA SER A 399 5.03 12.66 1.16
C SER A 399 3.84 12.16 0.35
N PRO A 400 2.65 12.75 0.54
CA PRO A 400 1.47 12.42 -0.28
C PRO A 400 1.51 13.05 -1.69
N ILE A 401 2.32 14.10 -1.93
CA ILE A 401 2.47 14.73 -3.26
C ILE A 401 3.46 13.97 -4.12
N TYR A 402 3.11 13.74 -5.38
CA TYR A 402 3.99 13.15 -6.39
C TYR A 402 3.78 13.75 -7.78
N SER A 403 4.76 13.60 -8.67
CA SER A 403 4.65 13.99 -10.07
C SER A 403 4.50 12.73 -10.93
N PRO A 404 3.33 12.49 -11.56
CA PRO A 404 3.08 11.26 -12.30
C PRO A 404 3.89 11.20 -13.59
N ALA A 405 4.34 10.01 -13.95
CA ALA A 405 5.06 9.74 -15.19
C ALA A 405 4.12 9.40 -16.36
N SER A 406 2.93 8.84 -16.09
CA SER A 406 1.95 8.41 -17.11
C SER A 406 0.53 8.35 -16.58
N ALA A 407 -0.44 8.21 -17.49
CA ALA A 407 -1.84 7.94 -17.15
C ALA A 407 -2.02 6.58 -16.45
N ASP A 408 -1.29 5.56 -16.90
CA ASP A 408 -1.33 4.22 -16.28
C ASP A 408 -0.88 4.22 -14.83
N GLU A 409 0.16 5.00 -14.50
CA GLU A 409 0.60 5.15 -13.11
C GLU A 409 -0.53 5.74 -12.23
N ILE A 410 -1.18 6.80 -12.71
CA ILE A 410 -2.31 7.41 -11.99
C ILE A 410 -3.46 6.40 -11.85
N ALA A 411 -3.79 5.69 -12.94
CA ALA A 411 -4.87 4.70 -12.95
C ALA A 411 -4.63 3.56 -11.94
N ASN A 412 -3.40 3.04 -11.87
CA ASN A 412 -3.04 2.00 -10.91
C ASN A 412 -3.18 2.47 -9.46
N VAL A 413 -2.83 3.73 -9.19
CA VAL A 413 -3.01 4.33 -7.86
C VAL A 413 -4.50 4.43 -7.50
N ILE A 414 -5.33 4.89 -8.44
CA ILE A 414 -6.78 4.97 -8.23
C ILE A 414 -7.37 3.57 -8.01
N ASP A 415 -7.01 2.59 -8.84
CA ASP A 415 -7.47 1.21 -8.70
C ASP A 415 -7.15 0.65 -7.30
N THR A 416 -5.96 0.94 -6.77
CA THR A 416 -5.57 0.55 -5.40
C THR A 416 -6.47 1.24 -4.36
N ARG A 417 -6.68 2.57 -4.47
CA ARG A 417 -7.51 3.31 -3.52
C ARG A 417 -8.99 2.92 -3.57
N MET A 418 -9.47 2.44 -4.71
CA MET A 418 -10.86 1.94 -4.85
C MET A 418 -11.13 0.64 -4.10
N LEU A 419 -10.08 -0.07 -3.66
CA LEU A 419 -10.20 -1.27 -2.84
C LEU A 419 -10.40 -0.95 -1.36
N ASP A 420 -10.10 0.26 -0.94
CA ASP A 420 -10.26 0.67 0.45
C ASP A 420 -11.74 0.72 0.85
N VAL A 421 -12.01 0.40 2.11
CA VAL A 421 -13.35 0.47 2.68
C VAL A 421 -13.76 1.93 2.89
N ALA A 422 -14.92 2.31 2.41
CA ALA A 422 -15.50 3.62 2.66
C ALA A 422 -16.41 3.56 3.90
N PHE A 423 -15.96 4.09 5.02
CA PHE A 423 -16.68 4.11 6.29
C PHE A 423 -17.73 5.22 6.40
N VAL A 424 -17.74 6.15 5.44
CA VAL A 424 -18.64 7.31 5.43
C VAL A 424 -19.18 7.55 4.03
N SER A 425 -20.46 7.85 3.93
CA SER A 425 -21.12 8.25 2.69
C SER A 425 -21.26 9.75 2.57
N LEU A 426 -21.32 10.25 1.33
CA LEU A 426 -21.59 11.65 1.01
C LEU A 426 -22.60 11.77 -0.12
N LYS A 427 -23.59 12.63 0.06
CA LYS A 427 -24.50 13.07 -1.00
C LYS A 427 -24.54 14.58 -1.02
N VAL A 428 -24.11 15.17 -2.12
CA VAL A 428 -24.03 16.63 -2.32
C VAL A 428 -25.29 17.12 -3.02
N SER A 429 -25.79 18.27 -2.61
CA SER A 429 -26.81 19.07 -3.32
C SER A 429 -26.43 20.54 -3.26
N ALA A 430 -26.75 21.29 -4.29
CA ALA A 430 -26.49 22.74 -4.36
C ALA A 430 -27.71 23.48 -4.86
N GLU A 431 -27.95 24.65 -4.27
CA GLU A 431 -29.09 25.51 -4.58
C GLU A 431 -28.63 26.97 -4.77
N MET A 432 -29.14 27.62 -5.82
CA MET A 432 -28.98 29.04 -6.09
C MET A 432 -30.37 29.69 -6.24
N ASP A 433 -30.58 30.88 -5.65
CA ASP A 433 -31.83 31.62 -5.78
C ASP A 433 -32.12 31.98 -7.24
N SER A 434 -31.08 32.24 -8.01
CA SER A 434 -31.15 32.48 -9.45
C SER A 434 -29.81 32.23 -10.12
N ILE A 435 -29.77 32.14 -11.44
CA ILE A 435 -28.51 32.00 -12.21
C ILE A 435 -27.56 33.20 -12.00
N ASN A 436 -28.08 34.37 -11.58
CA ASN A 436 -27.27 35.54 -11.29
C ASN A 436 -26.99 35.75 -9.80
N ALA A 437 -27.28 34.74 -8.95
CA ALA A 437 -26.97 34.81 -7.53
C ALA A 437 -25.45 34.98 -7.29
N ASN A 438 -25.11 35.72 -6.23
CA ASN A 438 -23.71 35.91 -5.81
C ASN A 438 -23.22 34.86 -4.83
N GLU A 439 -24.10 33.96 -4.43
CA GLU A 439 -23.79 32.82 -3.56
C GLU A 439 -24.65 31.61 -3.92
N MET A 440 -24.16 30.41 -3.57
CA MET A 440 -24.95 29.20 -3.57
C MET A 440 -24.95 28.58 -2.18
N THR A 441 -26.02 27.90 -1.84
CA THR A 441 -26.09 27.05 -0.64
C THR A 441 -25.78 25.60 -1.04
N VAL A 442 -24.81 25.00 -0.39
CA VAL A 442 -24.46 23.59 -0.59
C VAL A 442 -24.83 22.82 0.67
N THR A 443 -25.53 21.70 0.48
CA THR A 443 -25.87 20.78 1.57
C THR A 443 -25.26 19.43 1.26
N VAL A 444 -24.53 18.88 2.22
CA VAL A 444 -23.95 17.54 2.18
C VAL A 444 -24.60 16.71 3.27
N THR A 445 -25.12 15.56 2.91
CA THR A 445 -25.72 14.60 3.85
C THR A 445 -25.04 13.25 3.70
N GLY A 446 -25.04 12.47 4.77
CA GLY A 446 -24.48 11.11 4.72
C GLY A 446 -24.58 10.43 6.07
N GLU A 447 -23.96 9.28 6.14
CA GLU A 447 -23.87 8.45 7.33
C GLU A 447 -22.50 7.79 7.45
N ARG A 448 -22.13 7.42 8.66
CA ARG A 448 -20.91 6.65 8.99
C ARG A 448 -21.30 5.27 9.51
N ILE A 449 -20.43 4.27 9.30
CA ILE A 449 -20.63 2.92 9.82
C ILE A 449 -20.34 2.88 11.32
N LYS A 450 -19.24 3.55 11.73
CA LYS A 450 -18.78 3.59 13.13
C LYS A 450 -18.25 4.98 13.52
N GLU A 451 -18.18 5.26 14.82
CA GLU A 451 -17.74 6.57 15.32
C GLU A 451 -16.29 6.88 14.98
N ASN A 452 -15.40 5.92 15.21
CA ASN A 452 -13.96 6.09 15.06
C ASN A 452 -13.47 5.52 13.73
N PHE A 453 -13.99 6.04 12.61
CA PHE A 453 -13.54 5.63 11.28
C PHE A 453 -12.30 6.39 10.78
N THR A 454 -11.88 7.42 11.51
CA THR A 454 -10.65 8.21 11.30
C THR A 454 -9.85 8.26 12.60
N VAL A 455 -8.54 8.48 12.49
CA VAL A 455 -7.64 8.60 13.66
C VAL A 455 -7.86 9.93 14.38
N TYR A 456 -8.08 11.01 13.64
CA TYR A 456 -8.38 12.35 14.13
C TYR A 456 -9.85 12.71 13.87
N PRO A 457 -10.40 13.74 14.53
CA PRO A 457 -11.76 14.20 14.22
C PRO A 457 -11.91 14.54 12.73
N PRO A 458 -12.83 13.88 12.01
CA PRO A 458 -13.00 14.08 10.59
C PRO A 458 -13.52 15.47 10.29
N ARG A 459 -13.02 16.07 9.21
CA ARG A 459 -13.46 17.36 8.71
C ARG A 459 -14.12 17.23 7.34
N ILE A 460 -15.00 18.19 7.02
CA ILE A 460 -15.66 18.27 5.74
C ILE A 460 -15.21 19.51 4.97
N ASN A 461 -14.76 19.30 3.74
CA ASN A 461 -14.55 20.37 2.77
C ASN A 461 -15.61 20.33 1.67
N VAL A 462 -15.96 21.52 1.20
CA VAL A 462 -16.84 21.75 0.05
C VAL A 462 -16.18 22.76 -0.86
N VAL A 463 -15.84 22.35 -2.06
CA VAL A 463 -15.07 23.13 -3.04
C VAL A 463 -15.93 23.42 -4.26
N LEU A 464 -16.07 24.69 -4.62
CA LEU A 464 -16.60 25.11 -5.91
C LEU A 464 -15.51 24.93 -6.96
N ILE A 465 -15.82 24.24 -8.03
CA ILE A 465 -14.94 24.09 -9.18
C ILE A 465 -15.55 24.71 -10.43
N GLU A 466 -14.71 25.14 -11.37
CA GLU A 466 -15.12 25.64 -12.68
C GLU A 466 -14.33 24.95 -13.79
N ASN A 467 -15.03 24.52 -14.83
CA ASN A 467 -14.46 23.87 -16.02
C ASN A 467 -14.38 24.86 -17.19
N ASP A 468 -13.67 24.48 -18.24
CA ASP A 468 -13.58 25.18 -19.51
C ASP A 468 -13.07 26.62 -19.39
N ILE A 469 -12.14 26.87 -18.47
CA ILE A 469 -11.54 28.20 -18.31
C ILE A 469 -10.41 28.38 -19.34
N LYS A 470 -10.58 29.41 -20.19
CA LYS A 470 -9.54 29.75 -21.16
C LYS A 470 -8.37 30.43 -20.45
N PRO A 471 -7.13 29.89 -20.61
CA PRO A 471 -5.97 30.51 -20.03
C PRO A 471 -5.65 31.89 -20.63
N LEU A 472 -5.04 32.76 -19.85
CA LEU A 472 -4.43 33.99 -20.37
C LEU A 472 -3.13 33.68 -21.13
N SER A 473 -2.30 32.77 -20.55
CA SER A 473 -1.03 32.38 -21.16
C SER A 473 -0.50 31.09 -20.51
N GLN A 474 -0.94 29.92 -21.02
CA GLN A 474 -0.43 28.63 -20.50
C GLN A 474 0.91 28.28 -21.17
N ALA A 475 1.96 28.19 -20.36
CA ALA A 475 3.26 27.68 -20.80
C ALA A 475 3.15 26.18 -21.22
N GLY A 476 3.86 25.79 -22.27
CA GLY A 476 3.89 24.39 -22.75
C GLY A 476 2.60 23.85 -23.34
N SER A 477 1.55 24.69 -23.46
CA SER A 477 0.27 24.23 -24.03
C SER A 477 0.25 24.29 -25.55
N THR A 478 -0.64 23.47 -26.13
CA THR A 478 -1.04 23.55 -27.54
C THR A 478 -2.24 24.49 -27.67
N GLN A 479 -2.51 24.94 -28.90
CA GLN A 479 -3.70 25.76 -29.18
C GLN A 479 -4.97 25.00 -28.74
N GLY A 480 -5.86 25.68 -28.01
CA GLY A 480 -7.14 25.12 -27.53
C GLY A 480 -7.09 24.49 -26.14
N PHE A 481 -5.97 24.59 -25.39
CA PHE A 481 -5.94 24.17 -24.00
C PHE A 481 -6.96 24.96 -23.16
N MET A 482 -7.67 24.24 -22.28
CA MET A 482 -8.64 24.79 -21.33
C MET A 482 -8.38 24.20 -19.95
N HIS A 483 -8.41 25.03 -18.92
CA HIS A 483 -8.33 24.55 -17.54
C HIS A 483 -9.65 23.88 -17.14
N GLN A 484 -9.55 22.76 -16.45
CA GLN A 484 -10.67 21.95 -15.95
C GLN A 484 -10.58 21.82 -14.44
N HIS A 485 -11.73 21.66 -13.78
CA HIS A 485 -11.83 21.38 -12.33
C HIS A 485 -11.14 22.41 -11.43
N VAL A 486 -11.01 23.66 -11.89
CA VAL A 486 -10.29 24.73 -11.18
C VAL A 486 -11.00 25.10 -9.89
N SER A 487 -10.33 25.06 -8.76
CA SER A 487 -10.85 25.52 -7.47
C SER A 487 -11.16 27.02 -7.51
N ARG A 488 -12.40 27.41 -7.11
CA ARG A 488 -12.85 28.80 -7.16
C ARG A 488 -13.25 29.36 -5.80
N ALA A 489 -13.75 28.51 -4.93
CA ALA A 489 -14.10 28.82 -3.54
C ALA A 489 -14.09 27.53 -2.71
N VAL A 490 -13.87 27.68 -1.43
CA VAL A 490 -13.93 26.60 -0.44
C VAL A 490 -14.62 27.10 0.82
N ASN A 491 -15.38 26.22 1.51
CA ASN A 491 -16.04 26.58 2.77
C ASN A 491 -15.05 27.03 3.84
N SER A 492 -13.96 26.26 4.01
CA SER A 492 -12.87 26.50 4.95
C SER A 492 -11.62 25.83 4.41
N THR A 493 -10.44 26.45 4.57
CA THR A 493 -9.18 25.83 4.10
C THR A 493 -8.95 24.45 4.70
N TRP A 494 -9.13 24.31 6.02
CA TRP A 494 -8.89 23.06 6.74
C TRP A 494 -10.15 22.27 7.05
N GLY A 495 -11.25 22.57 6.35
CA GLY A 495 -12.55 21.95 6.56
C GLY A 495 -13.23 22.38 7.85
N ASP A 496 -14.49 22.10 7.94
CA ASP A 496 -15.31 22.34 9.13
C ASP A 496 -15.56 21.03 9.88
N GLU A 497 -15.82 21.12 11.18
CA GLU A 497 -16.19 19.97 11.99
C GLU A 497 -17.58 19.46 11.60
N ILE A 498 -17.75 18.15 11.67
CA ILE A 498 -19.03 17.50 11.34
C ILE A 498 -19.82 17.32 12.64
N VAL A 499 -21.05 17.85 12.67
CA VAL A 499 -21.98 17.58 13.76
C VAL A 499 -22.79 16.33 13.42
N TRP A 500 -22.59 15.27 14.19
CA TRP A 500 -23.24 13.99 14.01
C TRP A 500 -24.55 13.91 14.80
N ASP A 501 -25.59 13.37 14.17
CA ASP A 501 -26.83 12.93 14.81
C ASP A 501 -26.88 11.39 14.75
N GLY A 502 -26.40 10.75 15.83
CA GLY A 502 -26.06 9.34 15.78
C GLY A 502 -25.01 9.03 14.71
N ASN A 503 -25.34 8.21 13.76
CA ASN A 503 -24.47 7.88 12.63
C ASN A 503 -24.71 8.74 11.39
N THR A 504 -25.68 9.66 11.39
CA THR A 504 -25.99 10.52 10.25
C THR A 504 -25.48 11.94 10.46
N TYR A 505 -25.33 12.69 9.35
CA TYR A 505 -24.99 14.10 9.41
C TYR A 505 -25.68 14.88 8.29
N THR A 506 -25.89 16.16 8.56
CA THR A 506 -26.25 17.17 7.55
C THR A 506 -25.36 18.39 7.76
N TYR A 507 -24.54 18.69 6.77
CA TYR A 507 -23.69 19.87 6.75
C TYR A 507 -24.16 20.84 5.68
N THR A 508 -24.25 22.13 6.00
CA THR A 508 -24.66 23.17 5.06
C THR A 508 -23.70 24.34 5.11
N CYS A 509 -23.23 24.78 3.96
CA CYS A 509 -22.39 25.96 3.83
C CYS A 509 -22.84 26.84 2.66
N LYS A 510 -22.29 28.05 2.59
CA LYS A 510 -22.48 28.99 1.49
C LYS A 510 -21.15 29.20 0.78
N LEU A 511 -21.17 29.10 -0.56
CA LEU A 511 -20.04 29.42 -1.41
C LEU A 511 -20.30 30.69 -2.21
N ALA A 512 -19.32 31.58 -2.24
CA ALA A 512 -19.39 32.81 -2.99
C ALA A 512 -19.28 32.54 -4.49
N LEU A 513 -20.15 33.20 -5.27
CA LEU A 513 -20.18 33.16 -6.73
C LEU A 513 -19.77 34.51 -7.30
N ARG A 514 -18.66 34.59 -7.99
CA ARG A 514 -18.21 35.81 -8.65
C ARG A 514 -18.94 35.99 -10.00
N ASN A 515 -19.07 37.21 -10.45
CA ASN A 515 -19.75 37.54 -11.71
C ASN A 515 -19.01 37.06 -12.97
N ASP A 516 -17.68 36.81 -12.84
CA ASP A 516 -16.84 36.32 -13.92
C ASP A 516 -16.87 34.78 -14.07
N TYR A 517 -17.56 34.05 -13.19
CA TYR A 517 -17.73 32.59 -13.31
C TYR A 517 -18.81 32.24 -14.33
N VAL A 518 -18.50 31.27 -15.19
CA VAL A 518 -19.47 30.69 -16.13
C VAL A 518 -20.31 29.66 -15.41
N ARG A 519 -21.56 30.01 -15.10
CA ARG A 519 -22.44 29.22 -14.22
C ARG A 519 -22.62 27.77 -14.69
N GLU A 520 -22.77 27.59 -15.99
CA GLU A 520 -22.98 26.29 -16.64
C GLU A 520 -21.76 25.35 -16.51
N ASN A 521 -20.60 25.93 -16.24
CA ASN A 521 -19.33 25.19 -16.08
C ASN A 521 -18.99 24.90 -14.61
N LEU A 522 -19.86 25.33 -13.67
CA LEU A 522 -19.62 25.10 -12.25
C LEU A 522 -19.93 23.66 -11.84
N GLY A 523 -19.17 23.19 -10.86
CA GLY A 523 -19.41 21.96 -10.12
C GLY A 523 -19.10 22.17 -8.64
N VAL A 524 -19.51 21.22 -7.82
CA VAL A 524 -19.18 21.17 -6.40
C VAL A 524 -18.59 19.82 -6.09
N VAL A 525 -17.45 19.81 -5.43
CA VAL A 525 -16.82 18.62 -4.86
C VAL A 525 -16.84 18.74 -3.35
N ALA A 526 -17.35 17.71 -2.67
CA ALA A 526 -17.27 17.59 -1.21
C ALA A 526 -16.48 16.35 -0.83
N TYR A 527 -15.71 16.44 0.24
CA TYR A 527 -14.96 15.31 0.78
C TYR A 527 -14.85 15.40 2.30
N ILE A 528 -14.78 14.21 2.91
CA ILE A 528 -14.50 14.04 4.33
C ILE A 528 -13.10 13.44 4.46
N TRP A 529 -12.30 13.98 5.36
CA TRP A 529 -10.90 13.63 5.52
C TRP A 529 -10.47 13.65 6.99
N ASP A 530 -9.45 12.87 7.27
CA ASP A 530 -8.76 12.85 8.55
C ASP A 530 -7.76 14.02 8.60
N TYR A 531 -7.79 14.84 9.63
CA TYR A 531 -6.98 16.05 9.70
C TYR A 531 -6.11 16.11 10.95
N ASP A 532 -4.80 16.09 10.74
CA ASP A 532 -3.77 16.42 11.72
C ASP A 532 -3.05 17.70 11.29
N GLU A 533 -3.14 18.76 12.08
CA GLU A 533 -2.51 20.06 11.76
C GLU A 533 -0.97 20.01 11.72
N ASN A 534 -0.36 18.98 12.33
CA ASN A 534 1.09 18.83 12.50
C ASN A 534 1.71 17.81 11.55
N ASP A 535 0.92 16.95 10.92
CA ASP A 535 1.43 15.85 10.11
C ASP A 535 0.57 15.58 8.87
N ALA A 536 1.01 16.16 7.75
CA ALA A 536 0.32 16.01 6.46
C ALA A 536 0.25 14.54 5.98
N SER A 537 1.15 13.67 6.43
CA SER A 537 1.16 12.25 6.05
C SER A 537 0.01 11.44 6.65
N LYS A 538 -0.67 12.00 7.65
CA LYS A 538 -1.81 11.39 8.34
C LYS A 538 -3.17 11.97 7.93
N CYS A 539 -3.17 12.84 6.93
CA CYS A 539 -4.36 13.58 6.49
C CYS A 539 -4.97 12.94 5.24
N GLU A 540 -5.61 11.79 5.39
CA GLU A 540 -6.21 11.06 4.26
C GLU A 540 -7.69 11.37 4.06
N VAL A 541 -8.15 11.31 2.79
CA VAL A 541 -9.58 11.46 2.43
C VAL A 541 -10.30 10.13 2.63
N ALA A 542 -11.30 10.15 3.50
CA ALA A 542 -12.12 8.97 3.79
C ALA A 542 -13.11 8.65 2.66
N ASN A 543 -13.71 9.65 2.04
CA ASN A 543 -14.56 9.50 0.85
C ASN A 543 -14.87 10.88 0.24
N SER A 544 -15.34 10.90 -1.01
CA SER A 544 -15.69 12.13 -1.74
C SER A 544 -16.96 11.97 -2.57
N SER A 545 -17.56 13.10 -2.98
CA SER A 545 -18.71 13.14 -3.87
C SER A 545 -18.74 14.46 -4.63
N SER A 546 -19.27 14.46 -5.84
CA SER A 546 -19.40 15.67 -6.64
C SER A 546 -20.75 15.76 -7.36
N ILE A 547 -21.12 16.99 -7.71
CA ILE A 547 -22.24 17.29 -8.61
C ILE A 547 -21.82 18.38 -9.59
N SER A 548 -22.44 18.40 -10.74
CA SER A 548 -22.27 19.43 -11.77
C SER A 548 -23.46 20.36 -11.84
N PHE A 549 -23.29 21.50 -12.52
CA PHE A 549 -24.34 22.52 -12.65
C PHE A 549 -25.72 21.98 -13.09
N LYS A 550 -25.74 20.96 -13.97
CA LYS A 550 -27.01 20.34 -14.42
C LYS A 550 -27.84 19.75 -13.28
N ASP A 551 -27.21 19.42 -12.16
CA ASP A 551 -27.82 18.82 -10.98
C ASP A 551 -28.12 19.86 -9.90
N PHE A 552 -27.78 21.14 -10.11
CA PHE A 552 -28.08 22.21 -9.16
C PHE A 552 -29.55 22.61 -9.20
N SER A 553 -30.11 22.92 -8.05
CA SER A 553 -31.41 23.61 -7.94
C SER A 553 -31.20 25.10 -8.20
N VAL A 554 -31.67 25.57 -9.32
CA VAL A 554 -31.62 27.01 -9.67
C VAL A 554 -33.00 27.60 -9.64
N GLY A 555 -33.26 28.54 -8.72
CA GLY A 555 -34.48 29.30 -8.68
C GLY A 555 -34.59 30.20 -9.92
N THR A 556 -35.73 30.21 -10.57
CA THR A 556 -36.04 31.25 -11.57
C THR A 556 -36.44 32.51 -10.84
N SER A 557 -36.00 33.68 -11.31
CA SER A 557 -36.28 35.01 -10.71
C SER A 557 -37.76 35.35 -10.55
N THR A 558 -38.65 34.46 -10.90
CA THR A 558 -40.12 34.59 -10.80
C THR A 558 -40.72 33.88 -9.57
N GLY A 559 -39.92 33.22 -8.74
CA GLY A 559 -40.42 32.46 -7.57
C GLY A 559 -41.37 31.31 -7.94
N ILE A 560 -41.26 30.77 -9.17
CA ILE A 560 -42.11 29.71 -9.69
C ILE A 560 -41.25 28.46 -9.91
N SER A 561 -41.43 27.41 -9.10
CA SER A 561 -40.86 26.12 -9.38
C SER A 561 -41.65 25.37 -10.45
N THR A 562 -40.97 24.84 -11.46
CA THR A 562 -41.56 23.93 -12.49
C THR A 562 -41.74 22.51 -12.01
N LEU A 563 -41.69 22.25 -10.71
CA LEU A 563 -41.80 20.89 -10.14
C LEU A 563 -43.24 20.44 -10.03
N GLY A 564 -43.47 19.22 -10.40
CA GLY A 564 -44.77 18.55 -10.34
C GLY A 564 -45.42 18.57 -8.96
N VAL A 565 -46.66 18.18 -8.93
CA VAL A 565 -47.45 18.01 -7.70
C VAL A 565 -46.68 17.11 -6.74
N ASP A 566 -46.51 17.55 -5.49
CA ASP A 566 -45.95 16.73 -4.44
C ASP A 566 -46.83 15.50 -4.24
N THR A 567 -46.35 14.34 -4.72
CA THR A 567 -47.12 13.08 -4.68
C THR A 567 -47.34 12.54 -3.26
N LYS A 568 -46.71 13.16 -2.26
CA LYS A 568 -46.90 12.82 -0.83
C LYS A 568 -48.01 13.63 -0.16
N LYS A 569 -48.53 14.72 -0.80
CA LYS A 569 -49.59 15.54 -0.26
C LYS A 569 -50.84 15.43 -1.13
N GLU A 570 -51.97 15.15 -0.52
CA GLU A 570 -53.25 15.11 -1.20
C GLU A 570 -53.70 16.53 -1.64
N VAL A 571 -54.03 16.68 -2.94
CA VAL A 571 -54.47 17.96 -3.50
C VAL A 571 -55.95 18.16 -3.20
N SER A 572 -56.24 19.29 -2.58
CA SER A 572 -57.60 19.71 -2.24
C SER A 572 -58.29 20.49 -3.38
N ALA A 573 -57.54 21.34 -4.08
CA ALA A 573 -58.09 22.16 -5.18
C ALA A 573 -56.98 22.76 -6.04
N TYR A 574 -57.32 23.11 -7.30
CA TYR A 574 -56.52 23.92 -8.19
C TYR A 574 -57.21 25.27 -8.43
N TYR A 575 -56.40 26.33 -8.58
CA TYR A 575 -56.88 27.67 -8.91
C TYR A 575 -56.02 28.28 -10.02
N THR A 576 -56.66 29.07 -10.90
CA THR A 576 -55.93 29.93 -11.81
C THR A 576 -55.28 31.09 -11.04
N ILE A 577 -54.34 31.84 -11.68
CA ILE A 577 -53.73 33.01 -11.06
C ILE A 577 -54.77 34.11 -10.70
N GLY A 578 -55.91 34.11 -11.41
CA GLY A 578 -57.04 34.99 -11.12
C GLY A 578 -57.91 34.54 -9.94
N GLY A 579 -57.58 33.40 -9.29
CA GLY A 579 -58.33 32.87 -8.14
C GLY A 579 -59.53 32.01 -8.50
N GLU A 580 -59.76 31.71 -9.78
CA GLU A 580 -60.84 30.84 -10.23
C GLU A 580 -60.50 29.36 -9.95
N ARG A 581 -61.39 28.63 -9.31
CA ARG A 581 -61.21 27.20 -9.03
C ARG A 581 -61.41 26.38 -10.29
N VAL A 582 -60.45 25.51 -10.61
CA VAL A 582 -60.48 24.60 -11.76
C VAL A 582 -60.38 23.14 -11.31
N SER A 583 -60.93 22.23 -12.09
CA SER A 583 -60.94 20.77 -11.78
C SER A 583 -59.58 20.13 -12.00
N GLN A 584 -58.75 20.72 -12.85
CA GLN A 584 -57.38 20.27 -13.15
C GLN A 584 -56.55 21.51 -13.56
N PRO A 585 -55.19 21.45 -13.45
CA PRO A 585 -54.36 22.58 -13.84
C PRO A 585 -54.54 22.93 -15.33
N VAL A 586 -54.62 24.22 -15.63
CA VAL A 586 -54.70 24.76 -17.00
C VAL A 586 -53.37 25.31 -17.45
N LYS A 587 -53.15 25.44 -18.76
CA LYS A 587 -51.93 26.04 -19.32
C LYS A 587 -51.66 27.43 -18.69
N GLY A 588 -50.44 27.60 -18.23
CA GLY A 588 -50.02 28.83 -17.52
C GLY A 588 -49.82 28.57 -16.02
N LEU A 589 -49.79 29.63 -15.23
CA LEU A 589 -49.56 29.58 -13.79
C LEU A 589 -50.83 29.15 -13.04
N ASN A 590 -50.71 28.14 -12.20
CA ASN A 590 -51.78 27.63 -11.34
C ASN A 590 -51.37 27.68 -9.87
N ILE A 591 -52.33 27.72 -8.95
CA ILE A 591 -52.12 27.57 -7.50
C ILE A 591 -52.76 26.24 -7.09
N VAL A 592 -51.94 25.34 -6.54
CA VAL A 592 -52.38 24.08 -5.94
C VAL A 592 -52.60 24.30 -4.45
N LYS A 593 -53.78 23.94 -3.95
CA LYS A 593 -54.06 23.89 -2.52
C LYS A 593 -54.11 22.43 -2.06
N TYR A 594 -53.41 22.14 -1.00
CA TYR A 594 -53.34 20.79 -0.40
C TYR A 594 -54.33 20.65 0.76
N THR A 595 -54.63 19.43 1.14
CA THR A 595 -55.55 19.10 2.25
C THR A 595 -55.04 19.59 3.61
N ASP A 596 -53.70 19.76 3.77
CA ASP A 596 -53.07 20.36 4.96
C ASP A 596 -53.17 21.87 5.04
N GLY A 597 -53.88 22.51 4.08
CA GLY A 597 -54.07 23.96 4.01
C GLY A 597 -52.95 24.74 3.32
N SER A 598 -51.80 24.08 3.04
CA SER A 598 -50.70 24.70 2.31
C SER A 598 -51.06 24.96 0.84
N THR A 599 -50.37 25.92 0.23
CA THR A 599 -50.57 26.24 -1.21
C THR A 599 -49.24 26.28 -1.93
N ARG A 600 -49.23 25.89 -3.22
CA ARG A 600 -48.06 25.95 -4.10
C ARG A 600 -48.41 26.47 -5.47
N LYS A 601 -47.53 27.23 -6.09
CA LYS A 601 -47.65 27.69 -7.48
C LYS A 601 -46.99 26.67 -8.41
N ILE A 602 -47.66 26.26 -9.48
CA ILE A 602 -47.16 25.39 -10.54
C ILE A 602 -47.37 26.02 -11.90
N LEU A 603 -46.45 25.82 -12.83
CA LEU A 603 -46.56 26.26 -14.22
C LEU A 603 -46.82 25.03 -15.12
N ILE A 604 -47.93 25.07 -15.85
CA ILE A 604 -48.26 24.08 -16.88
C ILE A 604 -47.91 24.69 -18.23
N ARG A 605 -47.01 24.07 -18.95
CA ARG A 605 -46.52 24.51 -20.27
C ARG A 605 -47.41 24.10 -21.42
#